data_766bd9f456eb1b04829507e270e7efba
#
_entry.id   766bd9f456eb1b04829507e270e7efba
#
_cell.length_a   1.000
_cell.length_b   1.000
_cell.length_c   1.000
_cell.angle_alpha   90.00
_cell.angle_beta   90.00
_cell.angle_gamma   90.00
#
_symmetry.space_group_name_H-M   'P 1'
#
loop_
_entity.id
_entity.type
_entity.pdbx_description
1 polymer ?
#
loop_
_entity_poly.entity_id
_entity_poly.type
_entity_poly.pdbx_seq_one_letter_code
_entity_poly.pdbx_strand_id
1 'polypeptide(L)'
;PTLKKYKVSKGAEIFVTYNQDGVNGINVEVKNVTLSANYFFEYKYNDVNVNLNSNTNLKELDCELGCVYPAINNEETYYQLYIPKDMTELKLTAVPEDLGASCNVPKEFKMTTEQNPIIEASVVSSDGTLKSYKFEVKRLGLTSKELKKELKNNSYEDIIKNEVFHKSPQFKVMLLGIFGGIVILAIAVLILKRVAVKAQDDDETEFF
;
A
#
# COMPACT_ATOMS: atom_id res chain seq x y z
N PRO A 1 4.56 -28.45 11.00
CA PRO A 1 3.88 -29.72 11.32
C PRO A 1 2.71 -29.94 10.37
N THR A 2 2.75 -31.06 9.61
CA THR A 2 1.69 -31.40 8.68
C THR A 2 0.53 -32.00 9.46
N LEU A 3 -0.58 -31.31 9.56
CA LEU A 3 -1.83 -31.84 10.13
C LEU A 3 -2.32 -32.99 9.24
N LYS A 4 -2.12 -34.23 9.69
CA LYS A 4 -2.74 -35.40 9.06
C LYS A 4 -4.20 -35.47 9.50
N LYS A 5 -5.13 -35.49 8.56
CA LYS A 5 -6.55 -35.75 8.84
C LYS A 5 -6.73 -37.26 9.10
N TYR A 6 -7.25 -37.59 10.26
CA TYR A 6 -7.63 -38.97 10.61
C TYR A 6 -9.13 -39.13 10.42
N LYS A 7 -9.54 -40.29 9.87
CA LYS A 7 -10.94 -40.67 9.79
C LYS A 7 -11.32 -41.46 11.04
N VAL A 8 -12.39 -41.07 11.70
CA VAL A 8 -13.01 -41.83 12.78
C VAL A 8 -14.20 -42.65 12.25
N SER A 9 -14.59 -43.68 12.97
CA SER A 9 -15.74 -44.51 12.62
C SER A 9 -17.03 -43.67 12.61
N LYS A 10 -17.95 -44.03 11.72
CA LYS A 10 -19.25 -43.35 11.66
C LYS A 10 -20.00 -43.49 12.99
N GLY A 11 -20.46 -42.39 13.56
CA GLY A 11 -21.16 -42.37 14.86
C GLY A 11 -20.27 -42.36 16.09
N ALA A 12 -18.94 -42.15 15.93
CA ALA A 12 -18.04 -41.90 17.06
C ALA A 12 -18.14 -40.46 17.53
N GLU A 13 -18.15 -40.25 18.84
CA GLU A 13 -18.05 -38.95 19.49
C GLU A 13 -16.57 -38.65 19.82
N ILE A 14 -16.14 -37.40 19.64
CA ILE A 14 -14.78 -36.99 19.89
C ILE A 14 -14.81 -35.94 21.01
N PHE A 15 -14.06 -36.18 22.08
CA PHE A 15 -13.87 -35.26 23.17
C PHE A 15 -12.42 -34.80 23.19
N VAL A 16 -12.20 -33.50 23.26
CA VAL A 16 -10.87 -32.90 23.31
C VAL A 16 -10.71 -32.10 24.59
N THR A 17 -9.70 -32.44 25.37
CA THR A 17 -9.35 -31.71 26.59
C THR A 17 -7.89 -31.28 26.54
N TYR A 18 -7.60 -30.11 27.14
CA TYR A 18 -6.28 -29.50 27.09
C TYR A 18 -5.69 -29.40 28.49
N ASN A 19 -4.38 -29.59 28.61
CA ASN A 19 -3.59 -29.31 29.81
C ASN A 19 -4.14 -30.00 31.08
N GLN A 20 -4.30 -31.31 31.03
CA GLN A 20 -4.68 -32.09 32.22
C GLN A 20 -3.47 -32.41 33.08
N ASP A 21 -3.65 -32.34 34.40
CA ASP A 21 -2.68 -32.77 35.44
C ASP A 21 -1.29 -32.09 35.35
N GLY A 22 -1.24 -30.82 34.93
CA GLY A 22 0.00 -30.07 34.85
C GLY A 22 0.92 -30.45 33.68
N VAL A 23 0.47 -31.33 32.79
CA VAL A 23 1.17 -31.70 31.57
C VAL A 23 0.61 -30.92 30.39
N ASN A 24 1.49 -30.26 29.66
CA ASN A 24 1.11 -29.58 28.43
C ASN A 24 0.80 -30.61 27.34
N GLY A 25 -0.48 -30.83 27.09
CA GLY A 25 -0.90 -31.82 26.12
C GLY A 25 -2.34 -31.68 25.66
N ILE A 26 -2.67 -32.38 24.63
CA ILE A 26 -4.03 -32.50 24.10
C ILE A 26 -4.43 -33.97 24.28
N ASN A 27 -5.49 -34.21 25.04
CA ASN A 27 -6.11 -35.52 25.15
C ASN A 27 -7.32 -35.57 24.21
N VAL A 28 -7.31 -36.57 23.33
CA VAL A 28 -8.38 -36.81 22.37
C VAL A 28 -9.00 -38.17 22.71
N GLU A 29 -10.19 -38.13 23.26
CA GLU A 29 -10.97 -39.35 23.52
C GLU A 29 -11.96 -39.59 22.38
N VAL A 30 -11.91 -40.76 21.77
CA VAL A 30 -12.86 -41.20 20.73
C VAL A 30 -13.72 -42.30 21.30
N LYS A 31 -15.02 -42.05 21.44
CA LYS A 31 -16.00 -42.98 21.95
C LYS A 31 -16.96 -43.46 20.87
N ASN A 32 -17.24 -44.76 20.86
CA ASN A 32 -18.34 -45.37 20.13
C ASN A 32 -19.12 -46.27 21.09
N VAL A 33 -20.31 -46.76 20.72
CA VAL A 33 -21.22 -47.51 21.56
C VAL A 33 -20.56 -48.69 22.31
N THR A 34 -19.47 -49.24 21.77
CA THR A 34 -18.80 -50.42 22.33
C THR A 34 -17.32 -50.23 22.64
N LEU A 35 -16.70 -49.18 22.19
CA LEU A 35 -15.25 -48.97 22.31
C LEU A 35 -14.92 -47.51 22.59
N SER A 36 -13.94 -47.26 23.46
CA SER A 36 -13.30 -45.95 23.63
C SER A 36 -11.80 -46.08 23.43
N ALA A 37 -11.21 -45.08 22.81
CA ALA A 37 -9.75 -44.94 22.65
C ALA A 37 -9.32 -43.55 23.06
N ASN A 38 -8.27 -43.47 23.86
CA ASN A 38 -7.67 -42.24 24.31
C ASN A 38 -6.32 -42.04 23.61
N TYR A 39 -6.13 -40.87 23.04
CA TYR A 39 -4.89 -40.46 22.41
C TYR A 39 -4.38 -39.22 23.15
N PHE A 40 -3.21 -39.32 23.73
CA PHE A 40 -2.56 -38.18 24.38
C PHE A 40 -1.42 -37.66 23.51
N PHE A 41 -1.45 -36.36 23.19
CA PHE A 41 -0.43 -35.67 22.44
C PHE A 41 0.26 -34.69 23.39
N GLU A 42 1.39 -35.11 23.99
CA GLU A 42 2.25 -34.21 24.75
C GLU A 42 2.94 -33.25 23.78
N TYR A 43 2.85 -31.95 24.05
CA TYR A 43 3.67 -30.95 23.37
C TYR A 43 4.66 -30.36 24.37
N LYS A 44 5.91 -30.45 24.00
CA LYS A 44 6.99 -29.76 24.72
C LYS A 44 7.19 -28.43 24.00
N TYR A 45 7.05 -27.35 24.73
CA TYR A 45 7.71 -26.15 24.30
C TYR A 45 9.20 -26.49 24.35
N ASN A 46 9.87 -26.53 23.22
CA ASN A 46 11.28 -26.31 23.27
C ASN A 46 11.41 -24.96 23.96
N ASP A 47 12.02 -24.93 25.14
CA ASP A 47 12.65 -23.72 25.66
C ASP A 47 13.81 -23.38 24.72
N VAL A 48 13.47 -23.07 23.49
CA VAL A 48 14.30 -22.17 22.72
C VAL A 48 14.30 -20.95 23.60
N ASN A 49 15.45 -20.53 24.11
CA ASN A 49 15.66 -19.15 24.51
C ASN A 49 15.16 -18.33 23.34
N VAL A 50 13.88 -18.04 23.36
CA VAL A 50 13.30 -17.07 22.45
C VAL A 50 13.91 -15.79 22.96
N ASN A 51 14.99 -15.34 22.34
CA ASN A 51 15.43 -13.97 22.50
C ASN A 51 14.23 -13.16 22.08
N LEU A 52 13.42 -12.79 23.08
CA LEU A 52 12.27 -11.93 22.86
C LEU A 52 12.83 -10.68 22.21
N ASN A 53 12.39 -10.44 21.00
CA ASN A 53 12.88 -9.38 20.17
C ASN A 53 11.85 -8.24 20.22
N SER A 54 12.33 -7.02 20.44
CA SER A 54 11.52 -5.81 20.47
C SER A 54 11.33 -5.18 19.09
N ASN A 55 11.75 -5.87 18.01
CA ASN A 55 11.62 -5.33 16.66
C ASN A 55 10.14 -5.22 16.25
N THR A 56 9.67 -4.00 16.14
CA THR A 56 8.32 -3.63 15.71
C THR A 56 8.30 -2.98 14.34
N ASN A 57 9.37 -3.16 13.55
CA ASN A 57 9.44 -2.58 12.22
C ASN A 57 8.50 -3.29 11.25
N LEU A 58 7.83 -2.50 10.46
CA LEU A 58 7.04 -2.97 9.33
C LEU A 58 7.95 -3.07 8.10
N LYS A 59 8.00 -4.23 7.48
CA LYS A 59 8.75 -4.46 6.24
C LYS A 59 7.99 -3.96 5.03
N GLU A 60 6.69 -4.27 4.98
CA GLU A 60 5.88 -4.04 3.80
C GLU A 60 4.39 -3.91 4.17
N LEU A 61 3.68 -3.03 3.46
CA LEU A 61 2.23 -3.02 3.36
C LEU A 61 1.89 -3.25 1.89
N ASP A 62 1.36 -4.43 1.59
CA ASP A 62 0.89 -4.79 0.25
C ASP A 62 -0.57 -4.38 0.08
N CYS A 63 -0.87 -3.83 -1.08
CA CYS A 63 -2.21 -3.44 -1.52
C CYS A 63 -2.34 -3.68 -3.02
N GLU A 64 -3.36 -4.42 -3.43
CA GLU A 64 -3.62 -4.62 -4.87
C GLU A 64 -3.80 -3.28 -5.57
N LEU A 65 -2.97 -3.01 -6.59
CA LEU A 65 -2.92 -1.73 -7.30
C LEU A 65 -2.68 -0.49 -6.41
N GLY A 66 -2.08 -0.68 -5.24
CA GLY A 66 -1.63 0.40 -4.37
C GLY A 66 -0.12 0.41 -4.24
N CYS A 67 0.44 1.55 -3.83
CA CYS A 67 1.86 1.69 -3.53
C CYS A 67 2.07 2.64 -2.36
N VAL A 68 2.83 2.19 -1.37
CA VAL A 68 3.28 3.03 -0.26
C VAL A 68 4.47 3.88 -0.72
N TYR A 69 4.37 5.19 -0.53
CA TYR A 69 5.43 6.13 -0.85
C TYR A 69 5.56 7.22 0.22
N PRO A 70 6.77 7.56 0.64
CA PRO A 70 8.05 6.91 0.32
C PRO A 70 8.08 5.44 0.78
N ALA A 71 9.09 4.68 0.36
CA ALA A 71 9.27 3.31 0.80
C ALA A 71 9.36 3.23 2.33
N ILE A 72 8.80 2.17 2.91
CA ILE A 72 8.79 1.96 4.36
C ILE A 72 10.23 1.87 4.87
N ASN A 73 10.51 2.59 5.96
CA ASN A 73 11.77 2.60 6.69
C ASN A 73 11.53 2.45 8.20
N ASN A 74 12.61 2.30 8.98
CA ASN A 74 12.52 2.04 10.41
C ASN A 74 12.26 3.30 11.25
N GLU A 75 12.41 4.48 10.68
CA GLU A 75 12.36 5.76 11.39
C GLU A 75 10.96 6.38 11.39
N GLU A 76 10.23 6.18 10.29
CA GLU A 76 8.93 6.80 10.08
C GLU A 76 7.77 5.86 10.44
N THR A 77 6.64 6.45 10.78
CA THR A 77 5.39 5.74 11.09
C THR A 77 4.20 6.30 10.32
N TYR A 78 4.42 7.33 9.51
CA TYR A 78 3.39 7.96 8.71
C TYR A 78 3.78 7.94 7.24
N TYR A 79 2.94 7.32 6.42
CA TYR A 79 3.17 7.10 4.99
C TYR A 79 1.97 7.51 4.17
N GLN A 80 2.16 7.62 2.87
CA GLN A 80 1.08 7.80 1.90
C GLN A 80 0.89 6.50 1.13
N LEU A 81 -0.37 6.07 1.01
CA LEU A 81 -0.77 4.92 0.19
C LEU A 81 -1.45 5.44 -1.07
N TYR A 82 -0.74 5.42 -2.18
CA TYR A 82 -1.26 5.86 -3.47
C TYR A 82 -2.06 4.75 -4.14
N ILE A 83 -3.28 5.07 -4.58
CA ILE A 83 -4.22 4.13 -5.21
C ILE A 83 -4.87 4.77 -6.45
N PRO A 84 -5.44 3.98 -7.38
CA PRO A 84 -6.26 4.50 -8.48
C PRO A 84 -7.45 5.33 -7.99
N LYS A 85 -7.86 6.32 -8.78
CA LYS A 85 -8.99 7.22 -8.43
C LYS A 85 -10.35 6.51 -8.33
N ASP A 86 -10.53 5.40 -9.04
CA ASP A 86 -11.78 4.62 -9.11
C ASP A 86 -11.84 3.48 -8.06
N MET A 87 -10.80 3.30 -7.24
CA MET A 87 -10.76 2.23 -6.26
C MET A 87 -11.66 2.55 -5.06
N THR A 88 -12.54 1.61 -4.70
CA THR A 88 -13.51 1.72 -3.59
C THR A 88 -13.32 0.67 -2.51
N GLU A 89 -12.44 -0.28 -2.74
CA GLU A 89 -12.10 -1.36 -1.80
C GLU A 89 -10.59 -1.61 -1.83
N LEU A 90 -9.99 -1.69 -0.64
CA LEU A 90 -8.59 -2.03 -0.47
C LEU A 90 -8.49 -3.41 0.16
N LYS A 91 -7.64 -4.26 -0.40
CA LYS A 91 -7.20 -5.51 0.22
C LYS A 91 -5.77 -5.30 0.68
N LEU A 92 -5.57 -5.43 1.99
CA LEU A 92 -4.32 -5.06 2.63
C LEU A 92 -3.67 -6.26 3.30
N THR A 93 -2.36 -6.37 3.16
CA THR A 93 -1.54 -7.34 3.88
C THR A 93 -0.30 -6.64 4.41
N ALA A 94 -0.09 -6.71 5.72
CA ALA A 94 1.08 -6.14 6.37
C ALA A 94 2.07 -7.26 6.73
N VAL A 95 3.35 -7.03 6.45
CA VAL A 95 4.44 -7.97 6.72
C VAL A 95 5.41 -7.32 7.68
N PRO A 96 5.64 -7.88 8.87
CA PRO A 96 6.66 -7.37 9.79
C PRO A 96 8.07 -7.71 9.31
N GLU A 97 9.06 -6.95 9.76
CA GLU A 97 10.47 -7.25 9.49
C GLU A 97 10.93 -8.50 10.24
N ASP A 98 10.50 -8.64 11.49
CA ASP A 98 10.79 -9.81 12.32
C ASP A 98 9.71 -10.88 12.14
N LEU A 99 10.14 -12.12 11.85
CA LEU A 99 9.25 -13.27 11.68
C LEU A 99 8.52 -13.67 12.98
N GLY A 100 9.04 -13.28 14.14
CA GLY A 100 8.39 -13.49 15.45
C GLY A 100 7.35 -12.44 15.80
N ALA A 101 7.30 -11.33 15.07
CA ALA A 101 6.31 -10.28 15.24
C ALA A 101 5.00 -10.60 14.50
N SER A 102 3.92 -9.97 14.93
CA SER A 102 2.61 -10.07 14.30
C SER A 102 2.15 -8.69 13.82
N CYS A 103 1.44 -8.66 12.68
CA CYS A 103 0.83 -7.44 12.15
C CYS A 103 -0.69 -7.51 12.27
N ASN A 104 -1.28 -6.39 12.65
CA ASN A 104 -2.72 -6.18 12.62
C ASN A 104 -3.04 -5.01 11.67
N VAL A 105 -3.78 -5.30 10.60
CA VAL A 105 -4.27 -4.34 9.61
C VAL A 105 -5.66 -4.79 9.15
N PRO A 106 -6.59 -3.90 8.83
CA PRO A 106 -7.85 -4.27 8.20
C PRO A 106 -7.58 -4.99 6.88
N LYS A 107 -7.95 -6.27 6.77
CA LYS A 107 -7.73 -7.07 5.55
C LYS A 107 -8.51 -6.52 4.36
N GLU A 108 -9.68 -5.99 4.61
CA GLU A 108 -10.55 -5.33 3.64
C GLU A 108 -11.01 -3.99 4.20
N PHE A 109 -10.89 -2.95 3.40
CA PHE A 109 -11.32 -1.61 3.77
C PHE A 109 -12.14 -1.01 2.62
N LYS A 110 -13.41 -0.69 2.89
CA LYS A 110 -14.34 -0.09 1.91
C LYS A 110 -14.42 1.41 2.11
N MET A 111 -14.42 2.15 1.02
CA MET A 111 -14.50 3.61 0.99
C MET A 111 -15.18 4.10 -0.28
N THR A 112 -15.61 5.36 -0.30
CA THR A 112 -16.06 6.00 -1.54
C THR A 112 -14.89 6.60 -2.32
N THR A 113 -15.12 6.94 -3.59
CA THR A 113 -14.09 7.57 -4.44
C THR A 113 -13.70 8.98 -3.99
N GLU A 114 -14.47 9.60 -3.12
CA GLU A 114 -14.21 10.95 -2.60
C GLU A 114 -13.47 10.94 -1.26
N GLN A 115 -13.37 9.77 -0.62
CA GLN A 115 -12.71 9.63 0.67
C GLN A 115 -11.22 9.35 0.52
N ASN A 116 -10.43 9.98 1.39
CA ASN A 116 -9.00 9.72 1.58
C ASN A 116 -8.76 9.38 3.06
N PRO A 117 -9.13 8.18 3.49
CA PRO A 117 -9.02 7.78 4.89
C PRO A 117 -7.56 7.60 5.31
N ILE A 118 -7.33 7.58 6.63
CA ILE A 118 -6.09 7.10 7.22
C ILE A 118 -6.33 5.67 7.68
N ILE A 119 -5.51 4.75 7.21
CA ILE A 119 -5.52 3.35 7.60
C ILE A 119 -4.45 3.15 8.65
N GLU A 120 -4.79 2.49 9.74
CA GLU A 120 -3.83 2.15 10.79
C GLU A 120 -3.45 0.68 10.70
N ALA A 121 -2.16 0.43 10.78
CA ALA A 121 -1.59 -0.90 10.96
C ALA A 121 -0.76 -0.89 12.24
N SER A 122 -0.70 -2.00 12.96
CA SER A 122 0.14 -2.16 14.13
C SER A 122 1.00 -3.41 14.03
N VAL A 123 2.21 -3.30 14.54
CA VAL A 123 3.15 -4.42 14.67
C VAL A 123 3.37 -4.66 16.15
N VAL A 124 3.21 -5.92 16.56
CA VAL A 124 3.49 -6.39 17.92
C VAL A 124 4.65 -7.36 17.84
N SER A 125 5.75 -7.02 18.49
CA SER A 125 6.95 -7.86 18.57
C SER A 125 6.76 -9.05 19.51
N SER A 126 7.70 -9.98 19.52
CA SER A 126 7.64 -11.17 20.36
C SER A 126 7.72 -10.88 21.86
N ASP A 127 8.27 -9.74 22.26
CA ASP A 127 8.30 -9.28 23.66
C ASP A 127 7.05 -8.48 24.09
N GLY A 128 6.10 -8.28 23.16
CA GLY A 128 4.86 -7.53 23.39
C GLY A 128 4.96 -6.03 23.13
N THR A 129 6.10 -5.52 22.67
CA THR A 129 6.24 -4.11 22.27
C THR A 129 5.37 -3.84 21.04
N LEU A 130 4.64 -2.71 21.06
CA LEU A 130 3.71 -2.32 20.00
C LEU A 130 4.19 -1.03 19.33
N LYS A 131 4.13 -1.01 17.98
CA LYS A 131 4.32 0.20 17.17
C LYS A 131 3.18 0.33 16.17
N SER A 132 2.62 1.52 16.06
CA SER A 132 1.52 1.81 15.13
C SER A 132 2.02 2.61 13.94
N TYR A 133 1.50 2.28 12.77
CA TYR A 133 1.78 2.91 11.49
C TYR A 133 0.50 3.48 10.90
N LYS A 134 0.59 4.64 10.26
CA LYS A 134 -0.54 5.33 9.63
C LYS A 134 -0.26 5.51 8.15
N PHE A 135 -1.24 5.13 7.34
CA PHE A 135 -1.20 5.21 5.88
C PHE A 135 -2.33 6.12 5.40
N GLU A 136 -1.99 7.34 5.01
CA GLU A 136 -2.95 8.26 4.41
C GLU A 136 -3.19 7.86 2.95
N VAL A 137 -4.43 7.54 2.62
CA VAL A 137 -4.79 7.20 1.24
C VAL A 137 -4.71 8.44 0.36
N LYS A 138 -3.98 8.34 -0.75
CA LYS A 138 -3.89 9.36 -1.80
C LYS A 138 -4.36 8.77 -3.13
N ARG A 139 -5.19 9.50 -3.85
CA ARG A 139 -5.70 9.05 -5.14
C ARG A 139 -4.85 9.62 -6.26
N LEU A 140 -4.37 8.73 -7.15
CA LEU A 140 -3.78 9.08 -8.43
C LEU A 140 -4.85 9.64 -9.37
N GLY A 141 -4.45 10.45 -10.35
CA GLY A 141 -5.34 10.91 -11.43
C GLY A 141 -5.78 9.78 -12.39
N LEU A 142 -5.18 8.59 -12.27
CA LEU A 142 -5.39 7.44 -13.14
C LEU A 142 -6.46 6.49 -12.59
N THR A 143 -7.25 5.88 -13.47
CA THR A 143 -8.11 4.74 -13.15
C THR A 143 -7.29 3.46 -12.99
N SER A 144 -7.87 2.43 -12.39
CA SER A 144 -7.24 1.10 -12.26
C SER A 144 -6.78 0.53 -13.62
N LYS A 145 -7.55 0.77 -14.68
CA LYS A 145 -7.21 0.32 -16.03
C LYS A 145 -6.03 1.11 -16.62
N GLU A 146 -6.04 2.42 -16.44
CA GLU A 146 -4.97 3.31 -16.91
C GLU A 146 -3.68 3.02 -16.16
N LEU A 147 -3.73 2.86 -14.84
CA LEU A 147 -2.58 2.52 -14.02
C LEU A 147 -1.94 1.18 -14.45
N LYS A 148 -2.75 0.12 -14.69
CA LYS A 148 -2.23 -1.15 -15.21
C LYS A 148 -1.55 -1.02 -16.56
N LYS A 149 -1.96 -0.05 -17.38
CA LYS A 149 -1.30 0.22 -18.67
C LYS A 149 0.03 0.96 -18.49
N GLU A 150 0.02 1.98 -17.62
CA GLU A 150 1.24 2.76 -17.32
C GLU A 150 2.33 1.91 -16.67
N LEU A 151 1.98 1.00 -15.75
CA LEU A 151 2.91 0.10 -15.06
C LEU A 151 3.61 -0.91 -15.98
N LYS A 152 3.23 -1.01 -17.26
CA LYS A 152 3.98 -1.81 -18.24
C LYS A 152 5.29 -1.16 -18.65
N ASN A 153 5.37 0.18 -18.58
CA ASN A 153 6.50 0.96 -19.08
C ASN A 153 7.15 1.83 -17.99
N ASN A 154 6.45 2.10 -16.89
CA ASN A 154 6.87 2.99 -15.81
C ASN A 154 6.77 2.27 -14.47
N SER A 155 7.62 2.66 -13.51
CA SER A 155 7.49 2.23 -12.12
C SER A 155 6.38 3.02 -11.39
N TYR A 156 5.88 2.49 -10.27
CA TYR A 156 4.99 3.26 -9.39
C TYR A 156 5.62 4.57 -8.93
N GLU A 157 6.90 4.53 -8.61
CA GLU A 157 7.65 5.70 -8.13
C GLU A 157 7.67 6.82 -9.18
N ASP A 158 7.90 6.48 -10.45
CA ASP A 158 7.88 7.45 -11.55
C ASP A 158 6.49 8.05 -11.75
N ILE A 159 5.45 7.21 -11.68
CA ILE A 159 4.06 7.66 -11.80
C ILE A 159 3.71 8.62 -10.65
N ILE A 160 4.07 8.28 -9.41
CA ILE A 160 3.80 9.12 -8.24
C ILE A 160 4.57 10.44 -8.32
N LYS A 161 5.85 10.41 -8.67
CA LYS A 161 6.68 11.62 -8.82
C LYS A 161 6.11 12.56 -9.88
N ASN A 162 5.68 12.02 -11.02
CA ASN A 162 5.04 12.80 -12.08
C ASN A 162 3.73 13.44 -11.60
N GLU A 163 2.88 12.66 -10.92
CA GLU A 163 1.61 13.16 -10.38
C GLU A 163 1.83 14.30 -9.36
N VAL A 164 2.77 14.11 -8.43
CA VAL A 164 3.12 15.13 -7.42
C VAL A 164 3.69 16.38 -8.09
N PHE A 165 4.55 16.22 -9.10
CA PHE A 165 5.14 17.34 -9.84
C PHE A 165 4.06 18.14 -10.57
N HIS A 166 3.14 17.51 -11.29
CA HIS A 166 2.06 18.19 -12.00
C HIS A 166 1.10 18.96 -11.09
N LYS A 167 0.91 18.49 -9.85
CA LYS A 167 0.10 19.20 -8.84
C LYS A 167 0.86 20.30 -8.11
N SER A 168 2.17 20.39 -8.29
CA SER A 168 3.03 21.33 -7.57
C SER A 168 2.81 22.78 -8.00
N PRO A 169 3.01 23.78 -7.09
CA PRO A 169 3.01 25.18 -7.45
C PRO A 169 4.08 25.54 -8.50
N GLN A 170 5.22 24.86 -8.45
CA GLN A 170 6.34 25.05 -9.38
C GLN A 170 5.95 24.72 -10.82
N PHE A 171 5.19 23.65 -11.04
CA PHE A 171 4.68 23.30 -12.35
C PHE A 171 3.72 24.36 -12.90
N LYS A 172 2.84 24.90 -12.05
CA LYS A 172 1.91 25.97 -12.43
C LYS A 172 2.67 27.25 -12.84
N VAL A 173 3.72 27.62 -12.10
CA VAL A 173 4.58 28.77 -12.41
C VAL A 173 5.32 28.54 -13.72
N MET A 174 5.86 27.34 -13.94
CA MET A 174 6.53 26.98 -15.19
C MET A 174 5.56 27.08 -16.39
N LEU A 175 4.35 26.60 -16.24
CA LEU A 175 3.33 26.67 -17.29
C LEU A 175 2.97 28.13 -17.63
N LEU A 176 2.77 28.97 -16.61
CA LEU A 176 2.52 30.40 -16.78
C LEU A 176 3.68 31.09 -17.50
N GLY A 177 4.92 30.74 -17.20
CA GLY A 177 6.11 31.27 -17.89
C GLY A 177 6.15 30.90 -19.37
N ILE A 178 5.82 29.66 -19.72
CA ILE A 178 5.75 29.18 -21.12
C ILE A 178 4.65 29.92 -21.88
N PHE A 179 3.43 29.99 -21.33
CA PHE A 179 2.33 30.72 -21.97
C PHE A 179 2.62 32.22 -22.10
N GLY A 180 3.18 32.84 -21.07
CA GLY A 180 3.60 34.25 -21.11
C GLY A 180 4.65 34.51 -22.21
N GLY A 181 5.64 33.62 -22.34
CA GLY A 181 6.65 33.71 -23.40
C GLY A 181 6.05 33.58 -24.80
N ILE A 182 5.10 32.68 -25.02
CA ILE A 182 4.42 32.52 -26.32
C ILE A 182 3.63 33.80 -26.68
N VAL A 183 2.93 34.38 -25.71
CA VAL A 183 2.18 35.64 -25.93
C VAL A 183 3.09 36.79 -26.29
N ILE A 184 4.24 36.95 -25.58
CA ILE A 184 5.22 37.97 -25.88
C ILE A 184 5.80 37.82 -27.29
N LEU A 185 6.14 36.57 -27.68
CA LEU A 185 6.62 36.28 -29.04
C LEU A 185 5.57 36.60 -30.11
N ALA A 186 4.31 36.29 -29.87
CA ALA A 186 3.21 36.57 -30.79
C ALA A 186 3.05 38.11 -30.96
N ILE A 187 3.12 38.89 -29.89
CA ILE A 187 3.06 40.33 -29.92
C ILE A 187 4.26 40.90 -30.69
N ALA A 188 5.46 40.38 -30.43
CA ALA A 188 6.67 40.84 -31.15
C ALA A 188 6.57 40.61 -32.65
N VAL A 189 6.06 39.43 -33.09
CA VAL A 189 5.82 39.10 -34.50
C VAL A 189 4.81 40.08 -35.14
N LEU A 190 3.72 40.42 -34.41
CA LEU A 190 2.74 41.38 -34.90
C LEU A 190 3.29 42.80 -35.06
N ILE A 191 4.13 43.22 -34.10
CA ILE A 191 4.81 44.52 -34.19
C ILE A 191 5.77 44.57 -35.39
N LEU A 192 6.59 43.52 -35.57
CA LEU A 192 7.51 43.43 -36.70
C LEU A 192 6.77 43.43 -38.06
N LYS A 193 5.66 42.73 -38.16
CA LYS A 193 4.81 42.79 -39.38
C LYS A 193 4.28 44.19 -39.65
N ARG A 194 3.83 44.92 -38.62
CA ARG A 194 3.34 46.29 -38.78
C ARG A 194 4.45 47.25 -39.21
N VAL A 195 5.63 47.11 -38.65
CA VAL A 195 6.78 47.94 -39.01
C VAL A 195 7.23 47.64 -40.45
N ALA A 196 7.27 46.38 -40.85
CA ALA A 196 7.62 45.98 -42.21
C ALA A 196 6.60 46.50 -43.27
N VAL A 197 5.31 46.45 -42.96
CA VAL A 197 4.27 47.01 -43.86
C VAL A 197 4.43 48.53 -43.97
N LYS A 198 4.68 49.24 -42.87
CA LYS A 198 4.84 50.68 -42.89
C LYS A 198 6.11 51.13 -43.67
N ALA A 199 7.21 50.40 -43.56
CA ALA A 199 8.41 50.64 -44.34
C ALA A 199 8.21 50.47 -45.84
N GLN A 200 7.30 49.54 -46.25
CA GLN A 200 6.93 49.32 -47.67
C GLN A 200 6.05 50.44 -48.21
N ASP A 201 5.13 50.97 -47.43
CA ASP A 201 4.27 52.11 -47.78
C ASP A 201 5.06 53.42 -47.92
N ASP A 202 6.09 53.65 -47.08
CA ASP A 202 6.96 54.81 -47.14
C ASP A 202 7.87 54.82 -48.41
N ASP A 203 8.34 53.64 -48.86
CA ASP A 203 9.16 53.52 -50.07
C ASP A 203 8.33 53.77 -51.36
N GLU A 204 7.02 53.48 -51.39
CA GLU A 204 6.16 53.73 -52.53
C GLU A 204 5.78 55.22 -52.69
N THR A 205 5.89 56.01 -51.62
CA THR A 205 5.53 57.44 -51.65
C THR A 205 6.69 58.39 -52.05
N GLU A 206 7.93 57.89 -52.13
CA GLU A 206 9.10 58.68 -52.60
C GLU A 206 9.29 58.69 -54.13
N PHE A 207 8.46 58.01 -54.91
CA PHE A 207 8.57 57.96 -56.37
C PHE A 207 7.55 58.79 -57.14
N PHE A 208 7.01 59.89 -56.57
CA PHE A 208 6.18 60.85 -57.33
C PHE A 208 6.68 62.28 -57.14
#